data_7103d9b9b809369850a63426b3fab41c
#
_entry.id   7103d9b9b809369850a63426b3fab41c
#
_cell.length_a   1.000
_cell.length_b   1.000
_cell.length_c   1.000
_cell.angle_alpha   90.00
_cell.angle_beta   90.00
_cell.angle_gamma   90.00
#
_symmetry.space_group_name_H-M   'P 1'
#
loop_
_entity.id
_entity.type
_entity.pdbx_description
1 polymer ?
#
loop_
_entity_poly.entity_id
_entity_poly.type
_entity_poly.pdbx_seq_one_letter_code
_entity_poly.pdbx_strand_id
1 'polypeptide(L)'
;MRVLLAGATGYIGQAVLRELVAQGHEVVALVRPGRRLFLALSDERLNQTPDELSDAVTVVEADITANEDWAASLPNADVVVSCLASRSGAPADARLVEYEANRRLLAYAEGAAVQHFVLLSAICVQMPRLAFQREKLKFEALLDESSVPATIIRATAFFRSLVGQVERVRAGKPFLLFSSGN
;
A
#
# COMPACT_ATOMS: atom_id res chain seq x y z
N MET A 1 1.95 -0.27 -18.96
CA MET A 1 1.59 -1.48 -18.19
C MET A 1 0.37 -1.16 -17.36
N ARG A 2 -0.46 -2.16 -17.09
CA ARG A 2 -1.58 -2.02 -16.16
C ARG A 2 -1.18 -2.48 -14.76
N VAL A 3 -1.33 -1.61 -13.77
CA VAL A 3 -0.90 -1.85 -12.39
C VAL A 3 -2.12 -1.92 -11.46
N LEU A 4 -2.32 -3.04 -10.77
CA LEU A 4 -3.27 -3.13 -9.66
C LEU A 4 -2.63 -2.57 -8.40
N LEU A 5 -3.19 -1.47 -7.88
CA LEU A 5 -2.69 -0.81 -6.68
C LEU A 5 -3.66 -1.02 -5.50
N ALA A 6 -3.25 -1.83 -4.54
CA ALA A 6 -3.96 -1.97 -3.26
C ALA A 6 -3.42 -0.97 -2.22
N GLY A 7 -4.34 -0.32 -1.50
CA GLY A 7 -3.99 0.73 -0.54
C GLY A 7 -3.83 2.13 -1.14
N ALA A 8 -4.39 2.38 -2.33
CA ALA A 8 -4.35 3.65 -3.08
C ALA A 8 -4.84 4.87 -2.27
N THR A 9 -5.74 4.69 -1.30
CA THR A 9 -6.25 5.74 -0.41
C THR A 9 -5.33 6.07 0.77
N GLY A 10 -4.27 5.30 0.96
CA GLY A 10 -3.26 5.50 2.02
C GLY A 10 -2.25 6.61 1.65
N TYR A 11 -1.49 7.07 2.66
CA TYR A 11 -0.49 8.12 2.47
C TYR A 11 0.55 7.79 1.39
N ILE A 12 1.13 6.60 1.47
CA ILE A 12 2.11 6.15 0.46
C ILE A 12 1.42 5.74 -0.84
N GLY A 13 0.27 5.02 -0.75
CA GLY A 13 -0.45 4.59 -1.93
C GLY A 13 -0.88 5.73 -2.85
N GLN A 14 -1.26 6.89 -2.30
CA GLN A 14 -1.54 8.09 -3.10
C GLN A 14 -0.30 8.64 -3.82
N ALA A 15 0.87 8.60 -3.19
CA ALA A 15 2.12 9.01 -3.83
C ALA A 15 2.52 8.04 -4.95
N VAL A 16 2.38 6.74 -4.68
CA VAL A 16 2.63 5.67 -5.68
C VAL A 16 1.67 5.81 -6.86
N LEU A 17 0.38 6.05 -6.60
CA LEU A 17 -0.62 6.26 -7.65
C LEU A 17 -0.21 7.40 -8.60
N ARG A 18 0.13 8.57 -8.02
CA ARG A 18 0.55 9.73 -8.81
C ARG A 18 1.77 9.43 -9.67
N GLU A 19 2.77 8.78 -9.07
CA GLU A 19 3.99 8.46 -9.79
C GLU A 19 3.75 7.45 -10.92
N LEU A 20 2.94 6.42 -10.70
CA LEU A 20 2.58 5.45 -11.74
C LEU A 20 1.89 6.11 -12.93
N VAL A 21 0.93 7.00 -12.66
CA VAL A 21 0.24 7.75 -13.72
C VAL A 21 1.21 8.69 -14.44
N ALA A 22 2.08 9.40 -13.71
CA ALA A 22 3.10 10.29 -14.29
C ALA A 22 4.06 9.54 -15.22
N GLN A 23 4.32 8.27 -14.94
CA GLN A 23 5.14 7.38 -15.77
C GLN A 23 4.36 6.71 -16.94
N GLY A 24 3.10 7.11 -17.15
CA GLY A 24 2.27 6.60 -18.25
C GLY A 24 1.72 5.19 -18.04
N HIS A 25 1.53 4.76 -16.79
CA HIS A 25 0.91 3.49 -16.48
C HIS A 25 -0.61 3.63 -16.30
N GLU A 26 -1.36 2.62 -16.72
CA GLU A 26 -2.77 2.47 -16.35
C GLU A 26 -2.84 1.90 -14.93
N VAL A 27 -3.63 2.52 -14.05
CA VAL A 27 -3.74 2.07 -12.67
C VAL A 27 -5.15 1.63 -12.34
N VAL A 28 -5.28 0.39 -11.88
CA VAL A 28 -6.50 -0.13 -11.26
C VAL A 28 -6.36 0.08 -9.74
N ALA A 29 -7.03 1.11 -9.23
CA ALA A 29 -6.98 1.45 -7.82
C ALA A 29 -8.03 0.66 -7.03
N LEU A 30 -7.60 -0.29 -6.20
CA LEU A 30 -8.49 -1.03 -5.32
C LEU A 30 -8.84 -0.19 -4.10
N VAL A 31 -10.11 0.16 -3.97
CA VAL A 31 -10.62 1.06 -2.93
C VAL A 31 -11.72 0.36 -2.14
N ARG A 32 -11.67 0.44 -0.81
CA ARG A 32 -12.72 -0.13 0.02
C ARG A 32 -14.03 0.62 -0.18
N PRO A 33 -15.20 -0.07 -0.16
CA PRO A 33 -16.51 0.55 -0.27
C PRO A 33 -16.69 1.75 0.68
N GLY A 34 -17.28 2.84 0.17
CA GLY A 34 -17.48 4.08 0.90
C GLY A 34 -16.22 4.92 1.15
N ARG A 35 -15.06 4.52 0.61
CA ARG A 35 -13.86 5.36 0.59
C ARG A 35 -13.74 6.08 -0.75
N ARG A 36 -13.40 7.36 -0.70
CA ARG A 36 -13.12 8.14 -1.91
C ARG A 36 -11.62 8.20 -2.15
N LEU A 37 -11.22 7.97 -3.37
CA LEU A 37 -9.89 8.27 -3.83
C LEU A 37 -9.83 9.78 -4.11
N PHE A 38 -9.13 10.51 -3.25
CA PHE A 38 -8.86 11.92 -3.53
C PHE A 38 -7.59 11.99 -4.38
N LEU A 39 -7.78 12.13 -5.66
CA LEU A 39 -6.72 12.58 -6.56
C LEU A 39 -6.53 14.07 -6.30
N ALA A 40 -5.84 14.42 -5.21
CA ALA A 40 -5.37 15.79 -5.01
C ALA A 40 -4.22 16.04 -6.00
N LEU A 41 -4.59 16.44 -7.20
CA LEU A 41 -3.74 16.54 -8.40
C LEU A 41 -2.98 17.87 -8.50
N SER A 42 -2.90 18.61 -7.40
CA SER A 42 -2.08 19.83 -7.35
C SER A 42 -0.61 19.50 -7.05
N ASP A 43 0.00 18.66 -7.86
CA ASP A 43 1.46 18.61 -7.92
C ASP A 43 1.88 19.36 -9.20
N GLU A 44 2.41 20.58 -9.06
CA GLU A 44 2.91 21.41 -10.18
C GLU A 44 3.99 20.70 -11.03
N ARG A 45 4.49 19.55 -10.57
CA ARG A 45 5.45 18.71 -11.30
C ARG A 45 4.77 17.81 -12.33
N LEU A 46 3.48 17.56 -12.19
CA LEU A 46 2.70 16.80 -13.15
C LEU A 46 2.07 17.81 -14.11
N ASN A 47 2.66 17.98 -15.26
CA ASN A 47 2.13 18.82 -16.35
C ASN A 47 0.86 18.17 -16.97
N GLN A 48 0.01 17.52 -16.13
CA GLN A 48 -1.17 16.78 -16.52
C GLN A 48 -2.42 17.43 -15.93
N THR A 49 -3.49 17.45 -16.72
CA THR A 49 -4.79 17.97 -16.28
C THR A 49 -5.52 16.92 -15.41
N PRO A 50 -6.45 17.33 -14.53
CA PRO A 50 -7.28 16.41 -13.76
C PRO A 50 -8.01 15.35 -14.61
N ASP A 51 -8.38 15.70 -15.84
CA ASP A 51 -9.10 14.80 -16.75
C ASP A 51 -8.18 13.71 -17.31
N GLU A 52 -6.93 14.03 -17.69
CA GLU A 52 -5.94 13.05 -18.16
C GLU A 52 -5.58 12.01 -17.09
N LEU A 53 -5.57 12.43 -15.83
CA LEU A 53 -5.37 11.52 -14.70
C LEU A 53 -6.60 10.64 -14.42
N SER A 54 -7.79 11.15 -14.69
CA SER A 54 -9.05 10.40 -14.60
C SER A 54 -9.05 9.22 -15.58
N ASP A 55 -8.56 9.43 -16.81
CA ASP A 55 -8.55 8.40 -17.85
C ASP A 55 -7.54 7.27 -17.58
N ALA A 56 -6.45 7.56 -16.87
CA ALA A 56 -5.42 6.59 -16.53
C ALA A 56 -5.76 5.74 -15.29
N VAL A 57 -6.80 6.10 -14.53
CA VAL A 57 -7.13 5.45 -13.25
C VAL A 57 -8.54 4.86 -13.27
N THR A 58 -8.60 3.54 -13.21
CA THR A 58 -9.84 2.81 -12.97
C THR A 58 -10.01 2.54 -11.47
N VAL A 59 -11.07 3.04 -10.88
CA VAL A 59 -11.37 2.76 -9.45
C VAL A 59 -12.27 1.54 -9.36
N VAL A 60 -11.84 0.53 -8.62
CA VAL A 60 -12.64 -0.65 -8.31
C VAL A 60 -12.94 -0.67 -6.82
N GLU A 61 -14.22 -0.60 -6.47
CA GLU A 61 -14.66 -0.71 -5.08
C GLU A 61 -14.77 -2.18 -4.68
N ALA A 62 -13.87 -2.61 -3.79
CA ALA A 62 -13.92 -3.94 -3.21
C ALA A 62 -13.24 -3.98 -1.84
N ASP A 63 -13.77 -4.82 -0.95
CA ASP A 63 -13.15 -5.09 0.35
C ASP A 63 -12.44 -6.43 0.33
N ILE A 64 -11.15 -6.39 0.05
CA ILE A 64 -10.29 -7.57 0.03
C ILE A 64 -10.21 -8.27 1.40
N THR A 65 -10.61 -7.60 2.49
CA THR A 65 -10.59 -8.19 3.83
C THR A 65 -11.88 -8.96 4.17
N ALA A 66 -12.98 -8.67 3.47
CA ALA A 66 -14.31 -9.19 3.81
C ALA A 66 -14.74 -10.38 2.94
N ASN A 67 -14.33 -10.43 1.66
CA ASN A 67 -14.91 -11.32 0.65
C ASN A 67 -13.81 -11.93 -0.24
N GLU A 68 -14.02 -13.14 -0.75
CA GLU A 68 -13.10 -13.81 -1.69
C GLU A 68 -13.43 -13.45 -3.16
N ASP A 69 -14.65 -13.01 -3.46
CA ASP A 69 -15.08 -12.66 -4.82
C ASP A 69 -14.65 -11.25 -5.29
N TRP A 70 -13.87 -10.56 -4.46
CA TRP A 70 -13.41 -9.19 -4.74
C TRP A 70 -12.67 -9.06 -6.09
N ALA A 71 -12.05 -10.13 -6.55
CA ALA A 71 -11.26 -10.15 -7.78
C ALA A 71 -12.11 -10.37 -9.05
N ALA A 72 -13.37 -10.80 -8.93
CA ALA A 72 -14.19 -11.16 -10.08
C ALA A 72 -14.46 -10.00 -11.05
N SER A 73 -14.45 -8.76 -10.57
CA SER A 73 -14.65 -7.55 -11.37
C SER A 73 -13.35 -6.82 -11.75
N LEU A 74 -12.19 -7.39 -11.40
CA LEU A 74 -10.92 -6.75 -11.73
C LEU A 74 -10.53 -6.97 -13.19
N PRO A 75 -10.10 -5.93 -13.90
CA PRO A 75 -9.40 -6.10 -15.15
C PRO A 75 -8.05 -6.76 -14.93
N ASN A 76 -7.55 -7.50 -15.92
CA ASN A 76 -6.22 -8.10 -15.84
C ASN A 76 -5.16 -7.02 -15.56
N ALA A 77 -4.20 -7.35 -14.72
CA ALA A 77 -3.08 -6.48 -14.39
C ALA A 77 -1.74 -7.16 -14.74
N ASP A 78 -0.77 -6.38 -15.19
CA ASP A 78 0.60 -6.85 -15.44
C ASP A 78 1.39 -6.92 -14.13
N VAL A 79 1.14 -5.98 -13.22
CA VAL A 79 1.85 -5.81 -11.96
C VAL A 79 0.87 -5.57 -10.82
N VAL A 80 1.12 -6.17 -9.66
CA VAL A 80 0.44 -5.86 -8.40
C VAL A 80 1.35 -5.05 -7.50
N VAL A 81 0.85 -3.93 -6.97
CA VAL A 81 1.54 -3.12 -5.96
C VAL A 81 0.70 -3.09 -4.69
N SER A 82 1.23 -3.59 -3.59
CA SER A 82 0.57 -3.55 -2.30
C SER A 82 1.20 -2.49 -1.39
N CYS A 83 0.40 -1.47 -1.07
CA CYS A 83 0.66 -0.45 -0.06
C CYS A 83 -0.30 -0.61 1.14
N LEU A 84 -0.78 -1.83 1.40
CA LEU A 84 -1.68 -2.10 2.51
C LEU A 84 -0.96 -1.95 3.85
N ALA A 85 -1.66 -1.34 4.81
CA ALA A 85 -1.18 -1.21 6.18
C ALA A 85 -2.35 -1.20 7.16
N SER A 86 -2.21 -1.95 8.25
CA SER A 86 -3.14 -1.94 9.38
C SER A 86 -3.08 -0.59 10.11
N ARG A 87 -4.19 -0.21 10.75
CA ARG A 87 -4.32 1.13 11.36
C ARG A 87 -4.32 1.11 12.88
N SER A 88 -4.89 0.06 13.47
CA SER A 88 -5.14 0.02 14.91
C SER A 88 -3.94 -0.47 15.72
N GLY A 89 -2.99 -1.14 15.09
CA GLY A 89 -1.91 -1.85 15.78
C GLY A 89 -2.36 -3.13 16.50
N ALA A 90 -3.67 -3.43 16.52
CA ALA A 90 -4.20 -4.65 17.12
C ALA A 90 -3.75 -5.88 16.33
N PRO A 91 -3.45 -7.02 17.00
CA PRO A 91 -2.99 -8.23 16.31
C PRO A 91 -3.96 -8.77 15.26
N ALA A 92 -5.27 -8.68 15.51
CA ALA A 92 -6.30 -9.12 14.56
C ALA A 92 -6.32 -8.26 13.30
N ASP A 93 -6.23 -6.93 13.44
CA ASP A 93 -6.16 -5.99 12.31
C ASP A 93 -4.86 -6.19 11.52
N ALA A 94 -3.74 -6.36 12.21
CA ALA A 94 -2.46 -6.66 11.58
C ALA A 94 -2.55 -7.96 10.76
N ARG A 95 -3.06 -9.06 11.34
CA ARG A 95 -3.24 -10.32 10.62
C ARG A 95 -4.13 -10.17 9.39
N LEU A 96 -5.26 -9.50 9.55
CA LEU A 96 -6.24 -9.33 8.46
C LEU A 96 -5.67 -8.53 7.29
N VAL A 97 -4.97 -7.42 7.58
CA VAL A 97 -4.52 -6.47 6.56
C VAL A 97 -3.12 -6.79 6.02
N GLU A 98 -2.15 -7.09 6.92
CA GLU A 98 -0.76 -7.30 6.50
C GLU A 98 -0.54 -8.70 5.91
N TYR A 99 -1.30 -9.70 6.36
CA TYR A 99 -1.15 -11.08 5.90
C TYR A 99 -2.30 -11.53 5.00
N GLU A 100 -3.53 -11.63 5.52
CA GLU A 100 -4.64 -12.26 4.78
C GLU A 100 -5.03 -11.48 3.51
N ALA A 101 -5.11 -10.15 3.58
CA ALA A 101 -5.40 -9.34 2.40
C ALA A 101 -4.29 -9.45 1.34
N ASN A 102 -3.03 -9.45 1.76
CA ASN A 102 -1.90 -9.63 0.85
C ASN A 102 -1.84 -11.06 0.27
N ARG A 103 -2.19 -12.09 1.06
CA ARG A 103 -2.29 -13.47 0.58
C ARG A 103 -3.36 -13.60 -0.52
N ARG A 104 -4.49 -12.90 -0.38
CA ARG A 104 -5.53 -12.86 -1.42
C ARG A 104 -5.06 -12.13 -2.68
N LEU A 105 -4.30 -11.01 -2.53
CA LEU A 105 -3.66 -10.34 -3.67
C LEU A 105 -2.68 -11.26 -4.38
N LEU A 106 -1.91 -12.05 -3.64
CA LEU A 106 -0.96 -13.00 -4.22
C LEU A 106 -1.70 -14.12 -4.98
N ALA A 107 -2.76 -14.69 -4.40
CA ALA A 107 -3.58 -15.69 -5.09
C ALA A 107 -4.20 -15.16 -6.39
N TYR A 108 -4.65 -13.89 -6.39
CA TYR A 108 -5.07 -13.23 -7.63
C TYR A 108 -3.90 -13.13 -8.61
N ALA A 109 -2.72 -12.70 -8.16
CA ALA A 109 -1.56 -12.51 -9.02
C ALA A 109 -1.11 -13.83 -9.68
N GLU A 110 -1.15 -14.93 -8.95
CA GLU A 110 -0.87 -16.29 -9.47
C GLU A 110 -1.91 -16.73 -10.49
N GLY A 111 -3.21 -16.56 -10.16
CA GLY A 111 -4.32 -16.95 -11.04
C GLY A 111 -4.44 -16.12 -12.32
N ALA A 112 -4.07 -14.84 -12.28
CA ALA A 112 -4.11 -13.91 -13.41
C ALA A 112 -2.78 -13.84 -14.19
N ALA A 113 -1.79 -14.67 -13.86
CA ALA A 113 -0.46 -14.68 -14.47
C ALA A 113 0.23 -13.29 -14.43
N VAL A 114 0.10 -12.59 -13.31
CA VAL A 114 0.76 -11.31 -13.08
C VAL A 114 2.27 -11.47 -13.18
N GLN A 115 2.94 -10.54 -13.86
CA GLN A 115 4.37 -10.65 -14.15
C GLN A 115 5.26 -10.27 -12.96
N HIS A 116 4.74 -9.42 -12.04
CA HIS A 116 5.52 -8.95 -10.89
C HIS A 116 4.64 -8.49 -9.72
N PHE A 117 5.09 -8.78 -8.50
CA PHE A 117 4.46 -8.30 -7.27
C PHE A 117 5.38 -7.36 -6.50
N VAL A 118 4.93 -6.16 -6.18
CA VAL A 118 5.68 -5.18 -5.37
C VAL A 118 5.01 -5.04 -4.01
N LEU A 119 5.73 -5.37 -2.95
CA LEU A 119 5.26 -5.26 -1.57
C LEU A 119 5.92 -4.09 -0.85
N LEU A 120 5.12 -3.16 -0.33
CA LEU A 120 5.58 -2.20 0.66
C LEU A 120 5.58 -2.85 2.06
N SER A 121 6.74 -3.31 2.45
CA SER A 121 7.00 -3.83 3.79
C SER A 121 7.58 -2.75 4.71
N ALA A 122 8.21 -3.14 5.81
CA ALA A 122 8.75 -2.22 6.79
C ALA A 122 10.16 -2.64 7.25
N ILE A 123 10.95 -1.67 7.65
CA ILE A 123 12.23 -1.92 8.31
C ILE A 123 12.02 -2.71 9.62
N CYS A 124 13.00 -3.47 10.03
CA CYS A 124 13.02 -4.27 11.26
C CYS A 124 12.01 -5.44 11.30
N VAL A 125 11.38 -5.81 10.19
CA VAL A 125 10.51 -7.01 10.14
C VAL A 125 11.27 -8.29 10.43
N GLN A 126 12.59 -8.36 10.16
CA GLN A 126 13.44 -9.52 10.44
C GLN A 126 13.65 -9.75 11.97
N MET A 127 13.38 -8.75 12.81
CA MET A 127 13.38 -8.84 14.27
C MET A 127 12.05 -8.31 14.83
N PRO A 128 10.92 -8.99 14.55
CA PRO A 128 9.59 -8.43 14.72
C PRO A 128 9.22 -8.32 16.20
N ARG A 129 8.97 -7.10 16.66
CA ARG A 129 8.47 -6.80 18.02
C ARG A 129 6.98 -6.50 18.03
N LEU A 130 6.47 -5.91 16.96
CA LEU A 130 5.08 -5.49 16.80
C LEU A 130 4.26 -6.51 16.00
N ALA A 131 2.95 -6.53 16.19
CA ALA A 131 2.06 -7.45 15.51
C ALA A 131 2.17 -7.32 13.98
N PHE A 132 2.11 -6.10 13.45
CA PHE A 132 2.19 -5.87 12.01
C PHE A 132 3.52 -6.33 11.40
N GLN A 133 4.65 -6.23 12.14
CA GLN A 133 5.94 -6.70 11.65
C GLN A 133 5.96 -8.23 11.52
N ARG A 134 5.35 -8.94 12.48
CA ARG A 134 5.23 -10.41 12.41
C ARG A 134 4.40 -10.86 11.23
N GLU A 135 3.29 -10.19 10.98
CA GLU A 135 2.41 -10.55 9.87
C GLU A 135 3.00 -10.19 8.50
N LYS A 136 3.70 -9.05 8.39
CA LYS A 136 4.48 -8.73 7.18
C LYS A 136 5.57 -9.76 6.91
N LEU A 137 6.34 -10.15 7.92
CA LEU A 137 7.40 -11.16 7.76
C LEU A 137 6.84 -12.51 7.29
N LYS A 138 5.67 -12.93 7.81
CA LYS A 138 5.00 -14.15 7.34
C LYS A 138 4.58 -14.03 5.87
N PHE A 139 4.09 -12.86 5.47
CA PHE A 139 3.70 -12.66 4.07
C PHE A 139 4.94 -12.56 3.16
N GLU A 140 6.02 -11.93 3.60
CA GLU A 140 7.28 -11.92 2.84
C GLU A 140 7.78 -13.35 2.55
N ALA A 141 7.71 -14.25 3.56
CA ALA A 141 8.09 -15.64 3.37
C ALA A 141 7.17 -16.35 2.35
N LEU A 142 5.85 -16.13 2.43
CA LEU A 142 4.90 -16.69 1.46
C LEU A 142 5.16 -16.15 0.04
N LEU A 143 5.50 -14.88 -0.08
CA LEU A 143 5.78 -14.23 -1.36
C LEU A 143 7.08 -14.77 -1.97
N ASP A 144 8.10 -15.04 -1.16
CA ASP A 144 9.39 -15.63 -1.59
C ASP A 144 9.23 -17.07 -2.09
N GLU A 145 8.26 -17.82 -1.54
CA GLU A 145 7.92 -19.19 -1.95
C GLU A 145 7.00 -19.23 -3.18
N SER A 146 6.43 -18.10 -3.61
CA SER A 146 5.49 -18.04 -4.72
C SER A 146 6.18 -18.14 -6.09
N SER A 147 5.37 -18.46 -7.12
CA SER A 147 5.85 -18.46 -8.51
C SER A 147 5.90 -17.06 -9.13
N VAL A 148 5.34 -16.04 -8.48
CA VAL A 148 5.29 -14.66 -8.98
C VAL A 148 6.58 -13.93 -8.61
N PRO A 149 7.36 -13.43 -9.58
CA PRO A 149 8.52 -12.60 -9.29
C PRO A 149 8.14 -11.41 -8.41
N ALA A 150 8.93 -11.12 -7.37
CA ALA A 150 8.56 -10.10 -6.42
C ALA A 150 9.68 -9.12 -6.05
N THR A 151 9.28 -7.91 -5.65
CA THR A 151 10.16 -6.92 -5.02
C THR A 151 9.58 -6.53 -3.66
N ILE A 152 10.37 -6.71 -2.60
CA ILE A 152 10.01 -6.35 -1.23
C ILE A 152 10.74 -5.07 -0.83
N ILE A 153 10.00 -3.99 -0.58
CA ILE A 153 10.53 -2.69 -0.16
C ILE A 153 10.34 -2.55 1.35
N ARG A 154 11.39 -2.74 2.14
CA ARG A 154 11.38 -2.55 3.59
C ARG A 154 11.64 -1.08 3.92
N ALA A 155 10.59 -0.27 3.85
CA ALA A 155 10.67 1.16 4.07
C ALA A 155 10.98 1.49 5.54
N THR A 156 11.71 2.59 5.77
CA THR A 156 11.94 3.21 7.08
C THR A 156 10.68 3.97 7.55
N ALA A 157 10.78 4.68 8.69
CA ALA A 157 9.70 5.56 9.12
C ALA A 157 9.45 6.67 8.11
N PHE A 158 8.18 6.91 7.78
CA PHE A 158 7.81 7.96 6.84
C PHE A 158 7.85 9.34 7.50
N PHE A 159 8.21 10.38 6.76
CA PHE A 159 8.25 11.77 7.26
C PHE A 159 6.92 12.21 7.88
N ARG A 160 5.79 11.74 7.39
CA ARG A 160 4.48 12.03 7.99
C ARG A 160 4.38 11.57 9.45
N SER A 161 5.09 10.54 9.86
CA SER A 161 5.14 10.10 11.26
C SER A 161 5.75 11.17 12.18
N LEU A 162 6.54 12.09 11.63
CA LEU A 162 7.16 13.18 12.37
C LEU A 162 6.29 14.43 12.47
N VAL A 163 5.23 14.57 11.66
CA VAL A 163 4.37 15.76 11.65
C VAL A 163 3.76 16.02 13.03
N GLY A 164 3.29 14.98 13.71
CA GLY A 164 2.78 15.09 15.08
C GLY A 164 3.82 15.59 16.08
N GLN A 165 5.12 15.32 15.86
CA GLN A 165 6.19 15.86 16.68
C GLN A 165 6.41 17.36 16.43
N VAL A 166 6.31 17.81 15.19
CA VAL A 166 6.41 19.23 14.84
C VAL A 166 5.32 20.04 15.53
N GLU A 167 4.07 19.57 15.49
CA GLU A 167 2.95 20.21 16.19
C GLU A 167 3.14 20.22 17.71
N ARG A 168 3.65 19.14 18.28
CA ARG A 168 3.99 19.08 19.71
C ARG A 168 5.00 20.16 20.10
N VAL A 169 6.11 20.27 19.34
CA VAL A 169 7.15 21.27 19.57
C VAL A 169 6.61 22.70 19.41
N ARG A 170 5.80 22.95 18.40
CA ARG A 170 5.12 24.24 18.21
C ARG A 170 4.20 24.60 19.37
N ALA A 171 3.58 23.60 20.01
CA ALA A 171 2.76 23.77 21.21
C ALA A 171 3.58 23.83 22.54
N GLY A 172 4.90 23.99 22.46
CA GLY A 172 5.79 24.05 23.62
C GLY A 172 5.99 22.72 24.36
N LYS A 173 5.59 21.58 23.75
CA LYS A 173 5.75 20.25 24.34
C LYS A 173 7.10 19.64 23.92
N PRO A 174 7.73 18.79 24.74
CA PRO A 174 8.99 18.17 24.39
C PRO A 174 8.85 17.24 23.18
N PHE A 175 9.92 17.15 22.38
CA PHE A 175 10.06 16.15 21.33
C PHE A 175 10.16 14.74 21.97
N LEU A 176 9.40 13.79 21.46
CA LEU A 176 9.44 12.42 21.97
C LEU A 176 10.52 11.62 21.24
N LEU A 177 11.47 11.12 22.01
CA LEU A 177 12.47 10.15 21.54
C LEU A 177 11.94 8.73 21.77
N PHE A 178 12.08 7.86 20.77
CA PHE A 178 11.65 6.45 20.85
C PHE A 178 12.79 5.49 21.23
N SER A 179 13.94 6.04 21.63
CA SER A 179 15.09 5.30 22.16
C SER A 179 15.92 6.22 23.06
N SER A 180 17.10 5.75 23.48
CA SER A 180 18.07 6.58 24.24
C SER A 180 18.56 7.81 23.48
N GLY A 181 18.27 7.93 22.19
CA GLY A 181 18.75 9.06 21.37
C GLY A 181 20.21 8.95 20.92
N ASN A 182 20.85 7.80 21.14
CA ASN A 182 22.22 7.48 20.70
C ASN A 182 22.19 6.60 19.46
#